data_550a5d8c50d06359afa497d597af524d
#
_entry.id   550a5d8c50d06359afa497d597af524d
#
_cell.length_a   1.000
_cell.length_b   1.000
_cell.length_c   1.000
_cell.angle_alpha   90.00
_cell.angle_beta   90.00
_cell.angle_gamma   90.00
#
_symmetry.space_group_name_H-M   'P 1'
#
loop_
_entity.id
_entity.type
_entity.pdbx_description
1 polymer ?
#
loop_
_entity_poly.entity_id
_entity_poly.type
_entity_poly.pdbx_seq_one_letter_code
_entity_poly.pdbx_strand_id
1 'polypeptide(L)'
;MSRVRVCWLSIVAFCAMSVAAAHGQDFDATNGDDIVAQLQSVNGSGQRPENVDLSAILDRLDTLEKATAKPKDDPNKWTVKFGGHVQLDYINWADAAPSIPNTQDYFEFRRLRLMAEGTGYGVFDFRLQMTLEPESVGESPAGTITSPDVKDAYLSMNDVPFLGRFRIGNFFVPFSLEQVTNDTFNVFMERSIPSQGVFAADREIGFAFYDCTEDKNVTWAYGMFLDSISDSLKERIDDNQGYRLSGRGTWLPYYDEASNGRYLIHLGAGVLHTNDQDNRIRFRARPQIHEGPRLIDSGVINGDTYTTGNLEMAVVWGSFSVQSEAFLSSVDRNVGGAATIGGAYIHSSYFLTGENRIFEKFGQHGAQFGRTKPSKTFLLAHGDGCSSWGAWEAKARWSNLNLHDLNRGEYNDLTAGMNWYWSDRTRVMFDWIHPVTSSGTLFGKTTSDLLAMRFDFNW
;
A
#
# COMPACT_ATOMS: atom_id res chain seq x y z
N MET A 1 9.71 -36.43 7.73
CA MET A 1 9.08 -35.60 8.81
C MET A 1 10.06 -34.95 9.79
N SER A 2 11.36 -35.06 9.65
CA SER A 2 12.35 -34.52 10.63
C SER A 2 13.17 -33.32 10.14
N ARG A 3 13.05 -32.89 8.89
CA ARG A 3 13.82 -31.74 8.34
C ARG A 3 13.10 -30.39 8.40
N VAL A 4 11.80 -30.36 8.66
CA VAL A 4 11.01 -29.12 8.71
C VAL A 4 11.12 -28.40 10.06
N ARG A 5 11.44 -29.12 11.15
CA ARG A 5 11.51 -28.49 12.49
C ARG A 5 12.74 -27.63 12.76
N VAL A 6 13.83 -27.79 11.99
CA VAL A 6 15.09 -27.07 12.23
C VAL A 6 15.07 -25.67 11.59
N CYS A 7 14.33 -25.49 10.48
CA CYS A 7 14.22 -24.17 9.82
C CYS A 7 13.44 -23.12 10.60
N TRP A 8 12.41 -23.53 11.35
CA TRP A 8 11.56 -22.59 12.11
C TRP A 8 12.27 -21.95 13.29
N LEU A 9 13.12 -22.70 13.99
CA LEU A 9 13.87 -22.18 15.14
C LEU A 9 14.96 -21.18 14.74
N SER A 10 15.55 -21.33 13.56
CA SER A 10 16.59 -20.42 13.06
C SER A 10 16.04 -19.06 12.61
N ILE A 11 14.82 -19.02 12.07
CA ILE A 11 14.18 -17.78 11.62
C ILE A 11 13.72 -16.95 12.83
N VAL A 12 13.19 -17.58 13.87
CA VAL A 12 12.79 -16.90 15.10
C VAL A 12 14.00 -16.32 15.84
N ALA A 13 15.14 -17.01 15.82
CA ALA A 13 16.39 -16.53 16.43
C ALA A 13 17.01 -15.33 15.68
N PHE A 14 16.88 -15.28 14.34
CA PHE A 14 17.39 -14.16 13.54
C PHE A 14 16.55 -12.89 13.72
N CYS A 15 15.23 -13.01 13.86
CA CYS A 15 14.36 -11.88 14.16
C CYS A 15 14.59 -11.27 15.57
N ALA A 16 15.00 -12.10 16.54
CA ALA A 16 15.26 -11.61 17.90
C ALA A 16 16.56 -10.78 17.99
N MET A 17 17.55 -11.01 17.13
CA MET A 17 18.83 -10.28 17.17
C MET A 17 18.79 -8.91 16.47
N SER A 18 17.87 -8.69 15.54
CA SER A 18 17.77 -7.40 14.81
C SER A 18 17.01 -6.31 15.59
N VAL A 19 16.22 -6.68 16.60
CA VAL A 19 15.47 -5.72 17.43
C VAL A 19 16.37 -5.05 18.49
N ALA A 20 17.48 -5.67 18.87
CA ALA A 20 18.39 -5.16 19.90
C ALA A 20 19.30 -4.00 19.44
N ALA A 21 19.43 -3.77 18.14
CA ALA A 21 20.38 -2.77 17.58
C ALA A 21 19.76 -1.38 17.30
N ALA A 22 18.46 -1.19 17.48
CA ALA A 22 17.76 0.05 17.13
C ALA A 22 17.45 1.00 18.30
N HIS A 23 17.90 0.70 19.52
CA HIS A 23 17.62 1.52 20.70
C HIS A 23 18.92 2.08 21.31
N GLY A 24 19.43 3.14 20.70
CA GLY A 24 20.50 3.98 21.23
C GLY A 24 20.03 5.42 21.34
N GLN A 25 19.10 5.71 22.24
CA GLN A 25 18.95 7.06 22.83
C GLN A 25 18.38 6.90 24.24
N ASP A 26 19.22 7.32 25.20
CA ASP A 26 18.87 7.40 26.61
C ASP A 26 17.73 8.40 26.82
N PHE A 27 16.60 7.93 27.30
CA PHE A 27 15.56 8.78 27.88
C PHE A 27 15.73 8.79 29.39
N ASP A 28 16.02 9.95 29.94
CA ASP A 28 16.14 10.19 31.35
C ASP A 28 14.74 10.12 32.02
N ALA A 29 14.50 9.07 32.79
CA ALA A 29 13.19 8.69 33.32
C ALA A 29 12.93 9.27 34.75
N THR A 30 13.48 10.42 35.07
CA THR A 30 13.42 10.94 36.46
C THR A 30 12.18 11.75 36.84
N ASN A 31 11.22 11.99 35.91
CA ASN A 31 10.03 12.82 36.20
C ASN A 31 8.70 12.08 36.33
N GLY A 32 8.64 10.77 36.10
CA GLY A 32 7.39 9.99 36.16
C GLY A 32 6.97 9.59 37.57
N ASP A 33 7.93 9.22 38.41
CA ASP A 33 7.65 8.64 39.72
C ASP A 33 7.22 9.70 40.76
N ASP A 34 7.65 10.95 40.63
CA ASP A 34 7.23 12.04 41.51
C ASP A 34 5.75 12.44 41.35
N ILE A 35 5.18 12.26 40.14
CA ILE A 35 3.77 12.55 39.83
C ILE A 35 2.86 11.47 40.43
N VAL A 36 3.28 10.21 40.38
CA VAL A 36 2.51 9.09 40.94
C VAL A 36 2.53 9.12 42.47
N ALA A 37 3.66 9.49 43.07
CA ALA A 37 3.77 9.65 44.53
C ALA A 37 2.88 10.79 45.05
N GLN A 38 2.75 11.89 44.31
CA GLN A 38 1.86 13.01 44.69
C GLN A 38 0.37 12.64 44.56
N LEU A 39 -0.01 11.87 43.53
CA LEU A 39 -1.39 11.43 43.37
C LEU A 39 -1.83 10.38 44.44
N GLN A 40 -0.91 9.57 44.94
CA GLN A 40 -1.20 8.60 46.01
C GLN A 40 -1.33 9.26 47.38
N SER A 41 -0.67 10.41 47.63
CA SER A 41 -0.80 11.14 48.89
C SER A 41 -2.14 11.88 49.06
N VAL A 42 -2.86 12.11 47.97
CA VAL A 42 -4.19 12.79 47.97
C VAL A 42 -5.34 11.87 48.34
N ASN A 43 -5.17 10.55 48.23
CA ASN A 43 -6.23 9.57 48.51
C ASN A 43 -6.35 9.13 49.99
N GLY A 44 -5.56 9.73 50.89
CA GLY A 44 -5.47 9.30 52.28
C GLY A 44 -6.28 10.10 53.33
N SER A 45 -6.97 11.18 52.96
CA SER A 45 -7.79 11.92 53.93
C SER A 45 -9.12 12.32 53.32
N GLY A 46 -10.18 11.74 53.82
CA GLY A 46 -11.57 11.93 53.42
C GLY A 46 -12.15 13.33 53.73
N GLN A 47 -11.52 14.39 53.19
CA GLN A 47 -12.11 15.73 53.13
C GLN A 47 -12.22 16.14 51.65
N ARG A 48 -13.44 16.46 51.19
CA ARG A 48 -13.66 17.10 49.91
C ARG A 48 -12.83 18.40 49.86
N PRO A 49 -11.98 18.61 48.85
CA PRO A 49 -11.32 19.89 48.72
C PRO A 49 -12.35 20.93 48.26
N GLU A 50 -12.67 21.87 49.12
CA GLU A 50 -13.56 23.01 48.89
C GLU A 50 -12.81 24.17 48.14
N ASN A 51 -12.00 23.97 47.22
CA ASN A 51 -11.49 24.93 46.26
C ASN A 51 -10.39 24.24 45.42
N VAL A 52 -10.81 23.58 44.36
CA VAL A 52 -9.85 23.24 43.30
C VAL A 52 -9.51 24.55 42.59
N ASP A 53 -8.28 25.03 42.74
CA ASP A 53 -7.82 26.21 42.01
C ASP A 53 -7.75 25.90 40.50
N LEU A 54 -8.86 26.17 39.81
CA LEU A 54 -8.99 25.97 38.39
C LEU A 54 -7.93 26.73 37.59
N SER A 55 -7.45 27.89 38.12
CA SER A 55 -6.42 28.68 37.46
C SER A 55 -5.07 27.96 37.44
N ALA A 56 -4.71 27.32 38.53
CA ALA A 56 -3.49 26.50 38.61
C ALA A 56 -3.52 25.26 37.70
N ILE A 57 -4.72 24.65 37.53
CA ILE A 57 -4.91 23.54 36.60
C ILE A 57 -4.83 24.03 35.15
N LEU A 58 -5.43 25.16 34.82
CA LEU A 58 -5.38 25.74 33.47
C LEU A 58 -3.95 26.18 33.10
N ASP A 59 -3.19 26.80 34.02
CA ASP A 59 -1.80 27.16 33.80
C ASP A 59 -0.90 25.92 33.60
N ARG A 60 -1.21 24.83 34.29
CA ARG A 60 -0.48 23.56 34.15
C ARG A 60 -0.84 22.84 32.86
N LEU A 61 -2.12 22.89 32.41
CA LEU A 61 -2.55 22.42 31.10
C LEU A 61 -1.89 23.22 29.97
N ASP A 62 -1.87 24.55 30.06
CA ASP A 62 -1.23 25.43 29.09
C ASP A 62 0.29 25.20 29.03
N THR A 63 0.92 24.92 30.17
CA THR A 63 2.34 24.54 30.25
C THR A 63 2.61 23.18 29.60
N LEU A 64 1.74 22.19 29.83
CA LEU A 64 1.81 20.86 29.22
C LEU A 64 1.52 20.93 27.72
N GLU A 65 0.53 21.72 27.30
CA GLU A 65 0.28 21.96 25.87
C GLU A 65 1.48 22.62 25.17
N LYS A 66 2.12 23.59 25.80
CA LYS A 66 3.34 24.22 25.29
C LYS A 66 4.55 23.27 25.27
N ALA A 67 4.66 22.37 26.26
CA ALA A 67 5.73 21.38 26.33
C ALA A 67 5.53 20.21 25.35
N THR A 68 4.27 19.88 25.04
CA THR A 68 3.91 18.83 24.06
C THR A 68 3.67 19.38 22.65
N ALA A 69 3.58 20.72 22.51
CA ALA A 69 3.50 21.34 21.19
C ALA A 69 4.79 20.99 20.44
N LYS A 70 4.68 20.14 19.42
CA LYS A 70 5.77 19.95 18.44
C LYS A 70 6.26 21.34 18.04
N PRO A 71 7.58 21.57 17.94
CA PRO A 71 8.09 22.82 17.39
C PRO A 71 7.30 23.10 16.13
N LYS A 72 6.61 24.25 16.06
CA LYS A 72 5.98 24.66 14.82
C LYS A 72 7.10 24.70 13.80
N ASP A 73 7.05 23.81 12.81
CA ASP A 73 7.97 23.85 11.69
C ASP A 73 7.97 25.29 11.20
N ASP A 74 9.16 25.90 11.17
CA ASP A 74 9.28 27.28 10.70
C ASP A 74 8.73 27.31 9.26
N PRO A 75 7.65 28.03 8.98
CA PRO A 75 7.02 27.99 7.67
C PRO A 75 7.96 28.47 6.56
N ASN A 76 9.11 29.05 6.91
CA ASN A 76 10.12 29.52 5.97
C ASN A 76 11.28 28.53 5.76
N LYS A 77 11.18 27.30 6.27
CA LYS A 77 12.24 26.29 6.17
C LYS A 77 11.74 25.02 5.47
N TRP A 78 12.69 24.32 4.86
CA TRP A 78 12.50 22.94 4.42
C TRP A 78 12.68 21.99 5.59
N THR A 79 11.76 21.03 5.72
CA THR A 79 11.91 19.89 6.60
C THR A 79 12.21 18.65 5.75
N VAL A 80 13.05 17.77 6.26
CA VAL A 80 13.36 16.51 5.59
C VAL A 80 13.27 15.39 6.62
N LYS A 81 12.54 14.33 6.28
CA LYS A 81 12.47 13.09 7.03
C LYS A 81 13.04 11.97 6.18
N PHE A 82 13.89 11.16 6.76
CA PHE A 82 14.39 9.95 6.13
C PHE A 82 13.62 8.75 6.64
N GLY A 83 13.37 7.82 5.75
CA GLY A 83 12.70 6.58 6.07
C GLY A 83 13.16 5.47 5.15
N GLY A 84 12.63 4.29 5.39
CA GLY A 84 12.93 3.13 4.57
C GLY A 84 11.87 2.06 4.69
N HIS A 85 12.00 1.05 3.84
CA HIS A 85 11.05 -0.04 3.74
C HIS A 85 11.77 -1.31 3.34
N VAL A 86 11.62 -2.36 4.13
CA VAL A 86 12.14 -3.70 3.86
C VAL A 86 10.99 -4.68 3.87
N GLN A 87 10.87 -5.45 2.80
CA GLN A 87 9.98 -6.60 2.72
C GLN A 87 10.78 -7.82 2.33
N LEU A 88 10.64 -8.88 3.11
CA LEU A 88 11.27 -10.16 2.92
C LEU A 88 10.19 -11.21 2.74
N ASP A 89 10.20 -11.87 1.59
CA ASP A 89 9.20 -12.86 1.21
C ASP A 89 9.78 -14.27 1.22
N TYR A 90 8.97 -15.22 1.65
CA TYR A 90 9.14 -16.64 1.42
C TYR A 90 7.91 -17.20 0.73
N ILE A 91 8.10 -17.85 -0.42
CA ILE A 91 7.06 -18.45 -1.23
C ILE A 91 7.31 -19.94 -1.35
N ASN A 92 6.29 -20.74 -1.05
CA ASN A 92 6.30 -22.19 -1.21
C ASN A 92 5.17 -22.60 -2.16
N TRP A 93 5.52 -23.30 -3.23
CA TRP A 93 4.58 -23.95 -4.13
C TRP A 93 4.17 -25.28 -3.52
N ALA A 94 3.17 -25.28 -2.63
CA ALA A 94 2.74 -26.45 -1.87
C ALA A 94 2.14 -27.56 -2.75
N ASP A 95 1.40 -27.15 -3.80
CA ASP A 95 0.93 -28.04 -4.87
C ASP A 95 0.94 -27.25 -6.18
N ALA A 96 1.83 -27.63 -7.09
CA ALA A 96 1.98 -26.97 -8.38
C ALA A 96 1.49 -27.89 -9.50
N ALA A 97 0.63 -27.35 -10.38
CA ALA A 97 0.22 -28.09 -11.56
C ALA A 97 1.44 -28.46 -12.42
N PRO A 98 1.61 -29.73 -12.85
CA PRO A 98 2.78 -30.18 -13.60
C PRO A 98 3.03 -29.46 -14.93
N SER A 99 2.00 -28.82 -15.49
CA SER A 99 2.09 -28.03 -16.73
C SER A 99 2.70 -26.65 -16.53
N ILE A 100 2.81 -26.16 -15.29
CA ILE A 100 3.33 -24.84 -14.99
C ILE A 100 4.84 -24.97 -14.70
N PRO A 101 5.70 -24.34 -15.49
CA PRO A 101 7.15 -24.35 -15.27
C PRO A 101 7.56 -23.38 -14.15
N ASN A 102 8.78 -23.52 -13.65
CA ASN A 102 9.42 -22.57 -12.71
C ASN A 102 8.60 -22.34 -11.42
N THR A 103 8.12 -23.45 -10.84
CA THR A 103 7.34 -23.44 -9.59
C THR A 103 8.22 -23.84 -8.39
N GLN A 104 9.47 -23.37 -8.35
CA GLN A 104 10.35 -23.60 -7.21
C GLN A 104 10.02 -22.66 -6.06
N ASP A 105 10.23 -23.17 -4.85
CA ASP A 105 10.20 -22.34 -3.65
C ASP A 105 11.31 -21.31 -3.68
N TYR A 106 11.04 -20.10 -3.21
CA TYR A 106 12.05 -19.07 -3.21
C TYR A 106 11.93 -18.13 -2.03
N PHE A 107 12.98 -17.35 -1.86
CA PHE A 107 13.14 -16.33 -0.85
C PHE A 107 13.69 -15.07 -1.54
N GLU A 108 13.09 -13.89 -1.25
CA GLU A 108 13.50 -12.64 -1.88
C GLU A 108 13.40 -11.45 -0.96
N PHE A 109 14.23 -10.43 -1.20
CA PHE A 109 13.90 -9.07 -0.79
C PHE A 109 12.91 -8.49 -1.78
N ARG A 110 11.65 -8.58 -1.46
CA ARG A 110 10.57 -8.03 -2.31
C ARG A 110 10.65 -6.51 -2.45
N ARG A 111 11.06 -5.84 -1.37
CA ARG A 111 11.36 -4.40 -1.36
C ARG A 111 12.49 -4.09 -0.40
N LEU A 112 13.42 -3.29 -0.89
CA LEU A 112 14.51 -2.73 -0.11
C LEU A 112 14.65 -1.27 -0.53
N ARG A 113 13.95 -0.35 0.16
CA ARG A 113 13.79 1.03 -0.27
C ARG A 113 14.27 2.01 0.78
N LEU A 114 14.87 3.10 0.30
CA LEU A 114 15.18 4.28 1.08
C LEU A 114 14.37 5.46 0.55
N MET A 115 13.92 6.33 1.46
CA MET A 115 13.15 7.51 1.07
C MET A 115 13.56 8.73 1.86
N ALA A 116 13.45 9.89 1.20
CA ALA A 116 13.49 11.20 1.80
C ALA A 116 12.20 11.93 1.41
N GLU A 117 11.48 12.45 2.38
CA GLU A 117 10.27 13.23 2.14
C GLU A 117 10.26 14.45 3.04
N GLY A 118 9.56 15.50 2.63
CA GLY A 118 9.53 16.71 3.44
C GLY A 118 8.61 17.78 2.89
N THR A 119 8.56 18.87 3.62
CA THR A 119 7.74 20.04 3.30
C THR A 119 8.61 21.30 3.25
N GLY A 120 8.19 22.27 2.47
CA GLY A 120 8.90 23.55 2.34
C GLY A 120 7.94 24.73 2.23
N TYR A 121 8.26 25.81 2.93
CA TYR A 121 7.53 27.08 2.91
C TYR A 121 6.02 26.95 3.18
N GLY A 122 5.59 25.85 3.80
CA GLY A 122 4.17 25.60 4.09
C GLY A 122 3.32 25.21 2.88
N VAL A 123 3.85 25.30 1.66
CA VAL A 123 3.11 25.06 0.41
C VAL A 123 3.68 23.95 -0.45
N PHE A 124 4.94 23.58 -0.26
CA PHE A 124 5.57 22.51 -1.03
C PHE A 124 5.65 21.21 -0.24
N ASP A 125 5.50 20.09 -0.91
CA ASP A 125 5.93 18.78 -0.43
C ASP A 125 6.71 18.05 -1.53
N PHE A 126 7.68 17.26 -1.12
CA PHE A 126 8.47 16.44 -2.02
C PHE A 126 8.67 15.04 -1.46
N ARG A 127 8.92 14.10 -2.36
CA ARG A 127 9.37 12.76 -2.00
C ARG A 127 10.37 12.26 -3.03
N LEU A 128 11.44 11.66 -2.51
CA LEU A 128 12.40 10.87 -3.27
C LEU A 128 12.45 9.47 -2.65
N GLN A 129 12.17 8.45 -3.43
CA GLN A 129 12.27 7.06 -3.01
C GLN A 129 13.10 6.27 -4.00
N MET A 130 14.12 5.62 -3.51
CA MET A 130 15.01 4.75 -4.25
C MET A 130 14.81 3.30 -3.85
N THR A 131 14.90 2.41 -4.81
CA THR A 131 14.86 0.97 -4.62
C THR A 131 16.25 0.37 -4.80
N LEU A 132 16.58 -0.62 -3.96
CA LEU A 132 17.86 -1.30 -3.94
C LEU A 132 17.70 -2.81 -4.13
N GLU A 133 16.46 -3.30 -4.21
CA GLU A 133 16.19 -4.70 -4.49
C GLU A 133 16.68 -5.09 -5.88
N PRO A 134 17.18 -6.32 -6.07
CA PRO A 134 17.56 -6.83 -7.38
C PRO A 134 16.34 -6.95 -8.28
N GLU A 135 16.56 -6.82 -9.59
CA GLU A 135 15.53 -7.16 -10.57
C GLU A 135 15.14 -8.64 -10.50
N SER A 136 13.94 -8.93 -10.97
CA SER A 136 13.33 -10.24 -11.01
C SER A 136 14.25 -11.31 -11.63
N VAL A 137 14.39 -12.42 -10.94
CA VAL A 137 15.30 -13.54 -11.32
C VAL A 137 14.90 -14.19 -12.67
N GLY A 138 13.67 -13.99 -13.14
CA GLY A 138 13.13 -14.67 -14.33
C GLY A 138 13.25 -13.92 -15.65
N GLU A 139 13.54 -12.63 -15.65
CA GLU A 139 13.52 -11.79 -16.84
C GLU A 139 14.90 -11.22 -17.24
N SER A 140 15.89 -11.24 -16.35
CA SER A 140 17.27 -10.82 -16.62
C SER A 140 18.25 -11.99 -16.53
N PRO A 141 19.36 -11.96 -17.28
CA PRO A 141 20.43 -12.93 -17.05
C PRO A 141 20.89 -12.90 -15.60
N ALA A 142 21.05 -14.05 -14.98
CA ALA A 142 21.47 -14.17 -13.59
C ALA A 142 22.69 -13.28 -13.30
N GLY A 143 22.54 -12.33 -12.40
CA GLY A 143 23.62 -11.46 -11.96
C GLY A 143 23.55 -10.00 -12.43
N THR A 144 22.55 -9.59 -13.19
CA THR A 144 22.38 -8.16 -13.54
C THR A 144 21.55 -7.47 -12.46
N ILE A 145 22.22 -6.81 -11.54
CA ILE A 145 21.58 -5.89 -10.60
C ILE A 145 21.59 -4.51 -11.26
N THR A 146 20.44 -4.03 -11.71
CA THR A 146 20.28 -2.68 -12.30
C THR A 146 19.88 -1.64 -11.26
N SER A 147 20.03 -1.96 -10.00
CA SER A 147 19.77 -1.02 -8.92
C SER A 147 20.97 -0.09 -8.63
N PRO A 148 20.78 1.10 -8.07
CA PRO A 148 19.50 1.62 -7.57
C PRO A 148 18.60 2.18 -8.67
N ASP A 149 17.29 1.97 -8.54
CA ASP A 149 16.26 2.58 -9.38
C ASP A 149 15.43 3.60 -8.58
N VAL A 150 14.80 4.57 -9.26
CA VAL A 150 14.00 5.62 -8.64
C VAL A 150 12.52 5.26 -8.74
N LYS A 151 11.84 5.16 -7.60
CA LYS A 151 10.38 4.88 -7.55
C LYS A 151 9.55 6.15 -7.45
N ASP A 152 9.75 6.95 -6.43
CA ASP A 152 9.09 8.25 -6.31
C ASP A 152 10.14 9.36 -6.47
N ALA A 153 9.89 10.34 -7.32
CA ALA A 153 10.70 11.55 -7.46
C ALA A 153 9.79 12.69 -7.90
N TYR A 154 9.16 13.37 -6.95
CA TYR A 154 8.21 14.41 -7.26
C TYR A 154 8.29 15.62 -6.32
N LEU A 155 7.80 16.73 -6.82
CA LEU A 155 7.48 17.95 -6.08
C LEU A 155 5.99 18.23 -6.22
N SER A 156 5.34 18.58 -5.12
CA SER A 156 3.97 19.10 -5.13
C SER A 156 3.95 20.54 -4.65
N MET A 157 3.04 21.32 -5.20
CA MET A 157 2.62 22.62 -4.69
C MET A 157 1.18 22.48 -4.21
N ASN A 158 0.97 22.68 -2.93
CA ASN A 158 -0.36 22.65 -2.31
C ASN A 158 -1.04 24.01 -2.41
N ASP A 159 -2.35 24.03 -2.30
CA ASP A 159 -3.17 25.25 -2.24
C ASP A 159 -3.05 26.16 -3.49
N VAL A 160 -2.87 25.55 -4.67
CA VAL A 160 -2.91 26.30 -5.93
C VAL A 160 -4.35 26.77 -6.16
N PRO A 161 -4.61 28.08 -6.33
CA PRO A 161 -5.95 28.60 -6.50
C PRO A 161 -6.73 27.88 -7.61
N PHE A 162 -7.93 27.40 -7.32
CA PHE A 162 -8.86 26.67 -8.21
C PHE A 162 -8.38 25.26 -8.66
N LEU A 163 -7.13 24.87 -8.39
CA LEU A 163 -6.54 23.63 -8.85
C LEU A 163 -6.14 22.69 -7.72
N GLY A 164 -6.19 23.17 -6.46
CA GLY A 164 -5.81 22.39 -5.30
C GLY A 164 -4.30 22.08 -5.25
N ARG A 165 -3.93 20.81 -5.20
CA ARG A 165 -2.51 20.36 -5.21
C ARG A 165 -2.08 20.09 -6.63
N PHE A 166 -1.06 20.78 -7.10
CA PHE A 166 -0.32 20.45 -8.32
C PHE A 166 0.88 19.59 -7.98
N ARG A 167 1.09 18.46 -8.70
CA ARG A 167 2.26 17.58 -8.56
C ARG A 167 2.91 17.34 -9.90
N ILE A 168 4.24 17.32 -9.92
CA ILE A 168 5.06 17.01 -11.09
C ILE A 168 6.22 16.10 -10.71
N GLY A 169 6.54 15.13 -11.56
CA GLY A 169 7.64 14.19 -11.38
C GLY A 169 7.22 12.75 -11.65
N ASN A 170 7.91 11.79 -11.04
CA ASN A 170 7.58 10.36 -11.10
C ASN A 170 6.79 9.96 -9.85
N PHE A 171 5.54 9.55 -10.00
CA PHE A 171 4.64 9.20 -8.89
C PHE A 171 3.47 8.34 -9.37
N PHE A 172 2.71 7.77 -8.43
CA PHE A 172 1.54 6.96 -8.77
C PHE A 172 0.54 7.72 -9.63
N VAL A 173 0.17 7.12 -10.75
CA VAL A 173 -0.95 7.58 -11.58
C VAL A 173 -2.23 7.54 -10.74
N PRO A 174 -3.04 8.62 -10.66
CA PRO A 174 -4.24 8.66 -9.83
C PRO A 174 -5.37 7.82 -10.44
N PHE A 175 -5.33 6.52 -10.19
CA PHE A 175 -6.28 5.53 -10.69
C PHE A 175 -6.30 4.31 -9.79
N SER A 176 -7.48 3.76 -9.43
CA SER A 176 -7.68 2.60 -8.54
C SER A 176 -7.33 2.85 -7.06
N LEU A 177 -8.24 2.55 -6.17
CA LEU A 177 -8.05 2.67 -4.71
C LEU A 177 -6.92 1.77 -4.21
N GLU A 178 -6.85 0.51 -4.71
CA GLU A 178 -5.80 -0.41 -4.30
C GLU A 178 -4.42 0.03 -4.80
N GLN A 179 -4.36 0.61 -6.01
CA GLN A 179 -3.10 1.06 -6.60
C GLN A 179 -2.53 2.28 -5.88
N VAL A 180 -3.35 3.30 -5.61
CA VAL A 180 -2.89 4.52 -4.93
C VAL A 180 -2.65 4.33 -3.44
N THR A 181 -3.21 3.27 -2.83
CA THR A 181 -2.89 2.88 -1.46
C THR A 181 -1.45 2.38 -1.41
N ASN A 182 -0.67 2.93 -0.48
CA ASN A 182 0.71 2.53 -0.29
C ASN A 182 0.79 1.01 0.00
N ASP A 183 1.76 0.33 -0.58
CA ASP A 183 1.99 -1.11 -0.44
C ASP A 183 2.17 -1.56 1.03
N THR A 184 2.69 -0.69 1.90
CA THR A 184 2.77 -0.94 3.35
C THR A 184 1.42 -0.96 4.06
N PHE A 185 0.35 -0.46 3.42
CA PHE A 185 -0.99 -0.35 4.00
C PHE A 185 -1.99 -1.32 3.36
N ASN A 186 -1.61 -1.98 2.28
CA ASN A 186 -2.41 -3.01 1.66
C ASN A 186 -2.58 -4.22 2.59
N VAL A 187 -3.76 -4.83 2.54
CA VAL A 187 -4.14 -5.98 3.38
C VAL A 187 -3.40 -7.25 2.96
N PHE A 188 -3.20 -7.47 1.67
CA PHE A 188 -2.54 -8.64 1.09
C PHE A 188 -1.09 -8.34 0.72
N MET A 189 -0.26 -9.39 0.60
CA MET A 189 1.14 -9.28 0.24
C MET A 189 1.32 -8.57 -1.11
N GLU A 190 0.52 -8.97 -2.10
CA GLU A 190 0.47 -8.32 -3.41
C GLU A 190 -0.94 -7.79 -3.70
N ARG A 191 -1.04 -6.80 -4.59
CA ARG A 191 -2.32 -6.29 -5.07
C ARG A 191 -3.10 -7.38 -5.80
N SER A 192 -4.39 -7.18 -5.98
CA SER A 192 -5.26 -8.07 -6.75
C SER A 192 -4.79 -8.21 -8.20
N ILE A 193 -5.18 -9.30 -8.86
CA ILE A 193 -4.79 -9.56 -10.25
C ILE A 193 -5.11 -8.37 -11.18
N PRO A 194 -6.32 -7.80 -11.20
CA PRO A 194 -6.64 -6.73 -12.15
C PRO A 194 -5.91 -5.42 -11.86
N SER A 195 -5.54 -5.13 -10.61
CA SER A 195 -4.85 -3.89 -10.28
C SER A 195 -3.33 -3.99 -10.37
N GLN A 196 -2.73 -5.18 -10.19
CA GLN A 196 -1.28 -5.35 -10.17
C GLN A 196 -0.63 -5.25 -11.56
N GLY A 197 -0.53 -4.03 -12.10
CA GLY A 197 0.11 -3.79 -13.39
C GLY A 197 -0.64 -4.37 -14.60
N VAL A 198 -1.93 -4.72 -14.45
CA VAL A 198 -2.78 -5.17 -15.55
C VAL A 198 -3.59 -3.99 -16.08
N PHE A 199 -4.46 -3.41 -15.26
CA PHE A 199 -5.30 -2.28 -15.64
C PHE A 199 -4.87 -0.98 -14.95
N ALA A 200 -4.28 -1.05 -13.76
CA ALA A 200 -3.81 0.13 -13.04
C ALA A 200 -2.31 0.36 -13.32
N ALA A 201 -2.00 1.56 -13.79
CA ALA A 201 -0.62 2.00 -13.97
C ALA A 201 0.08 2.17 -12.62
N ASP A 202 1.37 1.90 -12.57
CA ASP A 202 2.19 2.15 -11.39
C ASP A 202 2.65 3.63 -11.38
N ARG A 203 3.91 3.89 -11.15
CA ARG A 203 4.49 5.23 -11.16
C ARG A 203 4.93 5.60 -12.56
N GLU A 204 4.62 6.82 -12.96
CA GLU A 204 5.02 7.35 -14.26
C GLU A 204 5.43 8.81 -14.14
N ILE A 205 6.26 9.28 -15.08
CA ILE A 205 6.64 10.68 -15.15
C ILE A 205 5.49 11.47 -15.74
N GLY A 206 5.04 12.48 -15.02
CA GLY A 206 3.95 13.33 -15.48
C GLY A 206 3.61 14.44 -14.52
N PHE A 207 2.42 14.96 -14.68
CA PHE A 207 1.84 15.92 -13.75
C PHE A 207 0.38 15.59 -13.46
N ALA A 208 -0.06 15.95 -12.28
CA ALA A 208 -1.45 15.77 -11.86
C ALA A 208 -1.91 16.90 -10.93
N PHE A 209 -3.21 17.08 -10.91
CA PHE A 209 -3.92 17.95 -9.99
C PHE A 209 -4.79 17.11 -9.07
N TYR A 210 -4.84 17.49 -7.79
CA TYR A 210 -5.64 16.83 -6.76
C TYR A 210 -6.38 17.89 -5.99
N ASP A 211 -7.67 17.69 -5.76
CA ASP A 211 -8.46 18.61 -4.95
C ASP A 211 -9.59 17.88 -4.23
N CYS A 212 -10.24 18.55 -3.30
CA CYS A 212 -11.31 18.00 -2.50
C CYS A 212 -12.27 19.11 -2.04
N THR A 213 -13.45 18.70 -1.61
CA THR A 213 -14.38 19.58 -0.88
C THR A 213 -13.82 19.97 0.50
N GLU A 214 -14.34 21.02 1.12
CA GLU A 214 -13.90 21.49 2.45
C GLU A 214 -13.98 20.39 3.52
N ASP A 215 -15.03 19.57 3.48
CA ASP A 215 -15.22 18.41 4.36
C ASP A 215 -14.40 17.17 3.94
N LYS A 216 -13.72 17.26 2.80
CA LYS A 216 -12.94 16.18 2.17
C LYS A 216 -13.75 14.91 1.87
N ASN A 217 -15.07 15.00 1.81
CA ASN A 217 -15.92 13.87 1.50
C ASN A 217 -15.97 13.56 0.00
N VAL A 218 -15.71 14.55 -0.84
CA VAL A 218 -15.55 14.38 -2.29
C VAL A 218 -14.14 14.77 -2.66
N THR A 219 -13.43 13.89 -3.39
CA THR A 219 -12.09 14.18 -3.89
C THR A 219 -12.02 13.89 -5.38
N TRP A 220 -11.17 14.61 -6.08
CA TRP A 220 -10.88 14.34 -7.49
C TRP A 220 -9.41 14.53 -7.79
N ALA A 221 -8.94 13.78 -8.78
CA ALA A 221 -7.60 13.89 -9.31
C ALA A 221 -7.60 13.65 -10.82
N TYR A 222 -6.77 14.37 -11.54
CA TYR A 222 -6.59 14.18 -12.97
C TYR A 222 -5.17 14.57 -13.39
N GLY A 223 -4.65 13.91 -14.43
CA GLY A 223 -3.29 14.17 -14.85
C GLY A 223 -2.94 13.58 -16.21
N MET A 224 -1.74 13.93 -16.68
CA MET A 224 -1.13 13.42 -17.89
C MET A 224 0.26 12.87 -17.58
N PHE A 225 0.54 11.71 -18.14
CA PHE A 225 1.76 10.94 -17.89
C PHE A 225 2.35 10.46 -19.21
N LEU A 226 3.63 10.14 -19.19
CA LEU A 226 4.37 9.56 -20.31
C LEU A 226 4.50 8.06 -20.07
N ASP A 227 3.96 7.25 -20.95
CA ASP A 227 3.79 5.81 -20.73
C ASP A 227 5.12 5.04 -20.67
N SER A 228 6.10 5.39 -21.47
CA SER A 228 7.28 4.55 -21.69
C SER A 228 8.54 4.92 -20.89
N ILE A 229 8.49 5.92 -20.03
CA ILE A 229 9.69 6.43 -19.33
C ILE A 229 9.89 5.77 -17.95
N SER A 230 8.95 4.95 -17.49
CA SER A 230 8.94 4.40 -16.12
C SER A 230 10.18 3.58 -15.76
N ASP A 231 10.76 2.87 -16.70
CA ASP A 231 11.83 1.92 -16.42
C ASP A 231 13.22 2.56 -16.38
N SER A 232 13.47 3.58 -17.22
CA SER A 232 14.78 4.19 -17.34
C SER A 232 14.89 5.60 -16.76
N LEU A 233 13.77 6.28 -16.48
CA LEU A 233 13.68 7.69 -16.11
C LEU A 233 14.45 8.63 -17.06
N LYS A 234 14.85 8.14 -18.23
CA LYS A 234 15.64 8.86 -19.20
C LYS A 234 15.40 8.31 -20.60
N GLU A 235 14.56 8.96 -21.35
CA GLU A 235 14.27 8.63 -22.72
C GLU A 235 14.21 9.89 -23.59
N ARG A 236 14.44 9.73 -24.90
CA ARG A 236 14.23 10.83 -25.84
C ARG A 236 12.76 10.83 -26.24
N ILE A 237 12.11 11.97 -26.08
CA ILE A 237 10.78 12.20 -26.63
C ILE A 237 10.92 12.32 -28.15
N ASP A 238 10.28 11.45 -28.89
CA ASP A 238 10.23 11.43 -30.35
C ASP A 238 8.77 11.45 -30.85
N ASP A 239 8.59 11.26 -32.15
CA ASP A 239 7.27 11.28 -32.79
C ASP A 239 6.38 10.09 -32.37
N ASN A 240 6.96 9.08 -31.73
CA ASN A 240 6.28 7.86 -31.25
C ASN A 240 6.10 7.83 -29.72
N GLN A 241 6.25 8.95 -29.05
CA GLN A 241 6.04 9.03 -27.61
C GLN A 241 4.56 8.80 -27.26
N GLY A 242 4.28 7.73 -26.53
CA GLY A 242 2.97 7.47 -25.95
C GLY A 242 2.62 8.43 -24.82
N TYR A 243 1.36 8.48 -24.46
CA TYR A 243 0.87 9.25 -23.31
C TYR A 243 -0.28 8.54 -22.62
N ARG A 244 -0.47 8.88 -21.37
CA ARG A 244 -1.57 8.41 -20.54
C ARG A 244 -2.31 9.57 -19.90
N LEU A 245 -3.65 9.57 -20.01
CA LEU A 245 -4.53 10.51 -19.34
C LEU A 245 -5.27 9.77 -18.22
N SER A 246 -5.27 10.32 -17.04
CA SER A 246 -5.93 9.75 -15.87
C SER A 246 -6.93 10.72 -15.26
N GLY A 247 -8.07 10.19 -14.81
CA GLY A 247 -9.05 10.88 -14.01
C GLY A 247 -9.64 9.95 -12.96
N ARG A 248 -9.77 10.41 -11.71
CA ARG A 248 -10.36 9.66 -10.59
C ARG A 248 -11.20 10.61 -9.75
N GLY A 249 -12.44 10.20 -9.45
CA GLY A 249 -13.33 10.91 -8.54
C GLY A 249 -13.78 9.97 -7.43
N THR A 250 -13.87 10.45 -6.19
CA THR A 250 -14.28 9.65 -5.05
C THR A 250 -15.27 10.38 -4.17
N TRP A 251 -16.08 9.62 -3.44
CA TRP A 251 -17.09 10.13 -2.54
C TRP A 251 -17.22 9.25 -1.31
N LEU A 252 -17.32 9.88 -0.14
CA LEU A 252 -17.63 9.26 1.14
C LEU A 252 -19.09 9.58 1.51
N PRO A 253 -20.07 8.77 1.06
CA PRO A 253 -21.48 8.99 1.42
C PRO A 253 -21.73 8.88 2.92
N TYR A 254 -20.87 8.18 3.62
CA TYR A 254 -20.88 8.06 5.06
C TYR A 254 -19.46 8.03 5.62
N TYR A 255 -19.20 8.86 6.62
CA TYR A 255 -17.96 8.88 7.39
C TYR A 255 -18.27 9.34 8.81
N ASP A 256 -17.94 8.50 9.79
CA ASP A 256 -18.12 8.85 11.20
C ASP A 256 -16.90 9.65 11.70
N GLU A 257 -17.08 10.97 11.77
CA GLU A 257 -16.03 11.90 12.23
C GLU A 257 -15.65 11.66 13.69
N ALA A 258 -16.62 11.27 14.54
CA ALA A 258 -16.39 11.09 15.98
C ALA A 258 -15.42 9.94 16.26
N SER A 259 -15.43 8.90 15.43
CA SER A 259 -14.53 7.76 15.52
C SER A 259 -13.36 7.79 14.52
N ASN A 260 -13.18 8.91 13.82
CA ASN A 260 -12.15 9.07 12.78
C ASN A 260 -12.20 7.98 11.70
N GLY A 261 -13.42 7.71 11.19
CA GLY A 261 -13.63 6.78 10.09
C GLY A 261 -13.64 5.30 10.48
N ARG A 262 -13.91 4.97 11.74
CA ARG A 262 -14.16 3.58 12.15
C ARG A 262 -15.41 2.99 11.48
N TYR A 263 -16.31 3.87 11.02
CA TYR A 263 -17.49 3.54 10.23
C TYR A 263 -17.51 4.45 9.01
N LEU A 264 -17.36 3.87 7.82
CA LEU A 264 -17.37 4.62 6.58
C LEU A 264 -17.85 3.78 5.41
N ILE A 265 -18.32 4.47 4.38
CA ILE A 265 -18.59 3.94 3.06
C ILE A 265 -17.86 4.85 2.07
N HIS A 266 -17.05 4.26 1.20
CA HIS A 266 -16.33 4.91 0.12
C HIS A 266 -16.82 4.37 -1.21
N LEU A 267 -17.05 5.27 -2.16
CA LEU A 267 -17.33 5.00 -3.56
C LEU A 267 -16.37 5.80 -4.43
N GLY A 268 -15.95 5.24 -5.53
CA GLY A 268 -15.08 5.93 -6.47
C GLY A 268 -15.25 5.43 -7.89
N ALA A 269 -14.82 6.25 -8.83
CA ALA A 269 -14.73 5.91 -10.24
C ALA A 269 -13.50 6.54 -10.87
N GLY A 270 -12.90 5.84 -11.81
CA GLY A 270 -11.72 6.29 -12.53
C GLY A 270 -11.79 5.98 -14.02
N VAL A 271 -11.03 6.73 -14.79
CA VAL A 271 -10.78 6.49 -16.21
C VAL A 271 -9.30 6.65 -16.50
N LEU A 272 -8.75 5.74 -17.28
CA LEU A 272 -7.38 5.75 -17.75
C LEU A 272 -7.39 5.55 -19.26
N HIS A 273 -6.93 6.55 -20.01
CA HIS A 273 -6.77 6.46 -21.45
C HIS A 273 -5.29 6.42 -21.79
N THR A 274 -4.84 5.36 -22.46
CA THR A 274 -3.46 5.16 -22.85
C THR A 274 -3.37 5.17 -24.37
N ASN A 275 -2.44 5.95 -24.90
CA ASN A 275 -1.98 5.90 -26.27
C ASN A 275 -0.56 5.31 -26.24
N ASP A 276 -0.43 4.04 -26.67
CA ASP A 276 0.84 3.33 -26.78
C ASP A 276 1.20 3.22 -28.27
N GLN A 277 2.00 4.17 -28.76
CA GLN A 277 2.36 4.24 -30.17
C GLN A 277 3.36 3.16 -30.63
N ASP A 278 3.92 2.43 -29.69
CA ASP A 278 4.85 1.32 -29.97
C ASP A 278 4.17 -0.01 -30.30
N ASN A 279 2.85 -0.07 -30.33
CA ASN A 279 2.07 -1.30 -30.55
C ASN A 279 2.42 -2.43 -29.56
N ARG A 280 2.72 -2.09 -28.31
CA ARG A 280 3.16 -3.06 -27.26
C ARG A 280 2.11 -3.35 -26.21
N ILE A 281 0.86 -3.05 -26.47
CA ILE A 281 -0.21 -3.30 -25.53
C ILE A 281 -0.22 -4.79 -25.13
N ARG A 282 -0.10 -5.07 -23.85
CA ARG A 282 -0.06 -6.43 -23.34
C ARG A 282 -0.62 -6.51 -21.92
N PHE A 283 -1.53 -7.45 -21.69
CA PHE A 283 -2.16 -7.71 -20.40
C PHE A 283 -1.75 -9.11 -19.93
N ARG A 284 -1.07 -9.18 -18.78
CA ARG A 284 -0.54 -10.45 -18.25
C ARG A 284 -0.48 -10.43 -16.72
N ALA A 285 -0.72 -11.58 -16.10
CA ALA A 285 -0.68 -11.68 -14.65
C ALA A 285 0.06 -12.95 -14.17
N ARG A 286 0.76 -12.81 -13.03
CA ARG A 286 1.27 -13.89 -12.20
C ARG A 286 0.22 -14.28 -11.16
N PRO A 287 0.37 -15.39 -10.44
CA PRO A 287 -0.26 -15.57 -9.14
C PRO A 287 0.10 -14.37 -8.26
N GLN A 288 -0.67 -14.10 -7.23
CA GLN A 288 -0.46 -12.91 -6.40
C GLN A 288 0.85 -13.00 -5.58
N ILE A 289 1.94 -13.26 -6.27
CA ILE A 289 3.35 -13.29 -5.85
C ILE A 289 4.18 -12.47 -6.81
N HIS A 290 5.38 -12.06 -6.39
CA HIS A 290 6.25 -11.22 -7.23
C HIS A 290 6.96 -12.02 -8.32
N GLU A 291 7.61 -13.12 -7.96
CA GLU A 291 8.31 -13.99 -8.87
C GLU A 291 7.47 -15.23 -9.23
N GLY A 292 7.69 -15.77 -10.43
CA GLY A 292 6.99 -16.96 -10.89
C GLY A 292 6.41 -16.81 -12.28
N PRO A 293 5.82 -17.87 -12.81
CA PRO A 293 5.28 -17.91 -14.18
C PRO A 293 4.04 -17.01 -14.32
N ARG A 294 3.89 -16.41 -15.47
CA ARG A 294 2.66 -15.73 -15.88
C ARG A 294 1.59 -16.78 -16.20
N LEU A 295 0.47 -16.78 -15.48
CA LEU A 295 -0.60 -17.75 -15.68
C LEU A 295 -1.54 -17.37 -16.82
N ILE A 296 -1.68 -16.08 -17.08
CA ILE A 296 -2.49 -15.54 -18.18
C ILE A 296 -1.71 -14.43 -18.89
N ASP A 297 -1.82 -14.37 -20.21
CA ASP A 297 -1.09 -13.42 -21.04
C ASP A 297 -1.82 -13.22 -22.37
N SER A 298 -2.17 -11.97 -22.69
CA SER A 298 -2.78 -11.62 -23.97
C SER A 298 -1.85 -11.84 -25.16
N GLY A 299 -0.55 -11.92 -24.93
CA GLY A 299 0.46 -11.66 -25.95
C GLY A 299 0.49 -10.16 -26.29
N VAL A 300 1.39 -9.77 -27.16
CA VAL A 300 1.44 -8.42 -27.71
C VAL A 300 0.25 -8.20 -28.64
N ILE A 301 -0.52 -7.16 -28.36
CA ILE A 301 -1.69 -6.76 -29.15
C ILE A 301 -1.24 -5.64 -30.08
N ASN A 302 -1.46 -5.83 -31.38
CA ASN A 302 -1.23 -4.79 -32.38
C ASN A 302 -2.38 -3.78 -32.31
N GLY A 303 -2.16 -2.68 -31.64
CA GLY A 303 -3.11 -1.60 -31.40
C GLY A 303 -2.42 -0.45 -30.70
N ASP A 304 -2.96 0.76 -30.88
CA ASP A 304 -2.29 1.98 -30.43
C ASP A 304 -2.93 2.56 -29.16
N THR A 305 -4.19 2.24 -28.88
CA THR A 305 -4.92 2.84 -27.77
C THR A 305 -5.75 1.83 -26.99
N TYR A 306 -5.89 2.10 -25.71
CA TYR A 306 -6.91 1.47 -24.89
C TYR A 306 -7.43 2.42 -23.81
N THR A 307 -8.67 2.22 -23.41
CA THR A 307 -9.31 3.00 -22.35
C THR A 307 -9.87 2.05 -21.31
N THR A 308 -9.45 2.25 -20.06
CA THR A 308 -9.90 1.46 -18.91
C THR A 308 -10.77 2.31 -17.99
N GLY A 309 -11.97 1.85 -17.71
CA GLY A 309 -12.83 2.34 -16.63
C GLY A 309 -12.63 1.54 -15.36
N ASN A 310 -12.74 2.21 -14.22
CA ASN A 310 -12.67 1.59 -12.89
C ASN A 310 -13.83 2.07 -12.02
N LEU A 311 -14.40 1.16 -11.22
CA LEU A 311 -15.35 1.46 -10.15
C LEU A 311 -14.79 0.93 -8.83
N GLU A 312 -14.87 1.74 -7.78
CA GLU A 312 -14.30 1.47 -6.46
C GLU A 312 -15.40 1.47 -5.39
N MET A 313 -15.32 0.53 -4.47
CA MET A 313 -16.15 0.50 -3.26
C MET A 313 -15.30 0.05 -2.07
N ALA A 314 -15.44 0.73 -0.94
CA ALA A 314 -14.94 0.23 0.33
C ALA A 314 -15.90 0.55 1.48
N VAL A 315 -16.00 -0.39 2.41
CA VAL A 315 -16.78 -0.24 3.64
C VAL A 315 -15.88 -0.63 4.82
N VAL A 316 -15.82 0.22 5.82
CA VAL A 316 -15.24 -0.11 7.14
C VAL A 316 -16.37 -0.01 8.15
N TRP A 317 -16.55 -1.07 8.95
CA TRP A 317 -17.58 -1.13 9.96
C TRP A 317 -17.03 -1.74 11.25
N GLY A 318 -16.48 -0.90 12.10
CA GLY A 318 -15.72 -1.36 13.25
C GLY A 318 -14.47 -2.11 12.81
N SER A 319 -14.29 -3.31 13.30
CA SER A 319 -13.14 -4.16 12.95
C SER A 319 -13.28 -4.89 11.61
N PHE A 320 -14.47 -4.88 11.00
CA PHE A 320 -14.72 -5.48 9.69
C PHE A 320 -14.50 -4.48 8.57
N SER A 321 -13.93 -4.92 7.47
CA SER A 321 -13.83 -4.14 6.23
C SER A 321 -14.06 -4.99 4.99
N VAL A 322 -14.59 -4.33 3.96
CA VAL A 322 -14.71 -4.87 2.60
C VAL A 322 -14.18 -3.84 1.64
N GLN A 323 -13.47 -4.28 0.61
CA GLN A 323 -13.04 -3.45 -0.52
C GLN A 323 -13.20 -4.23 -1.81
N SER A 324 -13.66 -3.56 -2.86
CA SER A 324 -13.88 -4.14 -4.18
C SER A 324 -13.60 -3.11 -5.25
N GLU A 325 -13.03 -3.58 -6.36
CA GLU A 325 -12.92 -2.79 -7.58
C GLU A 325 -13.26 -3.65 -8.80
N ALA A 326 -13.84 -3.02 -9.81
CA ALA A 326 -14.12 -3.62 -11.11
C ALA A 326 -13.49 -2.75 -12.21
N PHE A 327 -12.86 -3.41 -13.16
CA PHE A 327 -12.16 -2.80 -14.29
C PHE A 327 -12.73 -3.31 -15.60
N LEU A 328 -12.92 -2.41 -16.55
CA LEU A 328 -13.31 -2.73 -17.91
C LEU A 328 -12.46 -1.93 -18.88
N SER A 329 -11.77 -2.61 -19.79
CA SER A 329 -10.88 -2.00 -20.76
C SER A 329 -11.35 -2.30 -22.19
N SER A 330 -11.47 -1.24 -22.99
CA SER A 330 -11.68 -1.32 -24.43
C SER A 330 -10.33 -1.08 -25.11
N VAL A 331 -9.89 -2.07 -25.89
CA VAL A 331 -8.60 -2.06 -26.58
C VAL A 331 -8.85 -1.93 -28.07
N ASP A 332 -8.38 -0.87 -28.70
CA ASP A 332 -8.46 -0.66 -30.13
C ASP A 332 -7.35 -1.44 -30.83
N ARG A 333 -7.72 -2.37 -31.69
CA ARG A 333 -6.78 -3.22 -32.40
C ARG A 333 -6.76 -2.86 -33.90
N ASN A 334 -5.56 -2.79 -34.44
CA ASN A 334 -5.39 -2.51 -35.88
C ASN A 334 -5.96 -3.63 -36.77
N VAL A 335 -6.09 -4.85 -36.21
CA VAL A 335 -6.70 -6.00 -36.90
C VAL A 335 -7.66 -6.70 -35.93
N GLY A 336 -8.86 -7.00 -36.39
CA GLY A 336 -9.88 -7.75 -35.64
C GLY A 336 -10.87 -6.90 -34.84
N GLY A 337 -10.81 -5.55 -34.99
CA GLY A 337 -11.72 -4.63 -34.29
C GLY A 337 -11.43 -4.49 -32.80
N ALA A 338 -12.19 -3.67 -32.09
CA ALA A 338 -12.04 -3.46 -30.67
C ALA A 338 -12.29 -4.74 -29.85
N ALA A 339 -11.52 -4.93 -28.78
CA ALA A 339 -11.74 -6.01 -27.82
C ALA A 339 -12.06 -5.43 -26.45
N THR A 340 -12.96 -6.09 -25.73
CA THR A 340 -13.32 -5.71 -24.36
C THR A 340 -12.79 -6.77 -23.40
N ILE A 341 -11.95 -6.35 -22.46
CA ILE A 341 -11.38 -7.19 -21.42
C ILE A 341 -11.70 -6.59 -20.05
N GLY A 342 -11.69 -7.39 -19.02
CA GLY A 342 -12.03 -6.89 -17.70
C GLY A 342 -11.52 -7.74 -16.56
N GLY A 343 -11.67 -7.24 -15.36
CA GLY A 343 -11.33 -7.95 -14.15
C GLY A 343 -11.97 -7.29 -12.94
N ALA A 344 -12.05 -8.01 -11.86
CA ALA A 344 -12.60 -7.52 -10.62
C ALA A 344 -11.93 -8.21 -9.43
N TYR A 345 -12.01 -7.58 -8.27
CA TYR A 345 -11.75 -8.25 -7.02
C TYR A 345 -12.72 -7.78 -5.93
N ILE A 346 -12.87 -8.64 -4.96
CA ILE A 346 -13.48 -8.32 -3.69
C ILE A 346 -12.64 -8.96 -2.58
N HIS A 347 -12.32 -8.17 -1.56
CA HIS A 347 -11.72 -8.71 -0.37
C HIS A 347 -12.44 -8.24 0.90
N SER A 348 -12.32 -9.03 1.94
CA SER A 348 -12.76 -8.69 3.28
C SER A 348 -11.62 -8.90 4.27
N SER A 349 -11.59 -8.11 5.33
CA SER A 349 -10.73 -8.35 6.47
C SER A 349 -11.45 -8.09 7.79
N TYR A 350 -10.96 -8.73 8.85
CA TYR A 350 -11.50 -8.59 10.19
C TYR A 350 -10.38 -8.58 11.23
N PHE A 351 -10.29 -7.51 12.01
CA PHE A 351 -9.37 -7.43 13.14
C PHE A 351 -9.92 -8.20 14.34
N LEU A 352 -9.26 -9.31 14.66
CA LEU A 352 -9.62 -10.16 15.82
C LEU A 352 -9.38 -9.45 17.16
N THR A 353 -8.50 -8.47 17.16
CA THR A 353 -8.06 -7.71 18.36
C THR A 353 -8.77 -6.36 18.53
N GLY A 354 -9.67 -6.00 17.60
CA GLY A 354 -10.57 -4.86 17.76
C GLY A 354 -10.15 -3.57 17.04
N GLU A 355 -9.02 -3.55 16.35
CA GLU A 355 -8.58 -2.43 15.50
C GLU A 355 -9.53 -2.26 14.29
N ASN A 356 -9.25 -1.24 13.48
CA ASN A 356 -9.92 -1.02 12.19
C ASN A 356 -8.92 -0.53 11.13
N ARG A 357 -9.28 -0.69 9.87
CA ARG A 357 -8.55 -0.05 8.77
C ARG A 357 -8.74 1.45 8.84
N ILE A 358 -7.64 2.18 8.72
CA ILE A 358 -7.64 3.65 8.71
C ILE A 358 -7.84 4.12 7.27
N PHE A 359 -8.67 5.14 7.09
CA PHE A 359 -8.90 5.77 5.79
C PHE A 359 -8.51 7.24 5.82
N GLU A 360 -7.72 7.66 4.86
CA GLU A 360 -7.29 9.04 4.68
C GLU A 360 -8.19 9.67 3.61
N LYS A 361 -9.08 10.59 4.02
CA LYS A 361 -10.00 11.27 3.11
C LYS A 361 -9.28 11.98 1.97
N PHE A 362 -8.15 12.63 2.29
CA PHE A 362 -7.28 13.30 1.32
C PHE A 362 -5.81 13.15 1.75
N GLY A 363 -5.25 11.98 1.46
CA GLY A 363 -3.87 11.63 1.77
C GLY A 363 -2.88 12.06 0.69
N GLN A 364 -1.77 11.32 0.61
CA GLN A 364 -0.69 11.60 -0.33
C GLN A 364 -1.12 11.49 -1.79
N HIS A 365 -1.99 10.55 -2.12
CA HIS A 365 -2.47 10.26 -3.47
C HIS A 365 -3.99 10.48 -3.63
N GLY A 366 -4.58 11.39 -2.84
CA GLY A 366 -6.02 11.60 -2.73
C GLY A 366 -6.65 10.67 -1.69
N ALA A 367 -7.89 10.25 -1.90
CA ALA A 367 -8.57 9.32 -1.01
C ALA A 367 -7.93 7.93 -1.09
N GLN A 368 -7.46 7.39 0.06
CA GLN A 368 -6.71 6.14 0.15
C GLN A 368 -6.82 5.50 1.54
N PHE A 369 -6.45 4.22 1.67
CA PHE A 369 -6.24 3.64 2.98
C PHE A 369 -4.89 4.07 3.56
N GLY A 370 -4.86 4.26 4.88
CA GLY A 370 -3.70 4.68 5.64
C GLY A 370 -3.14 3.55 6.52
N ARG A 371 -2.21 3.93 7.37
CA ARG A 371 -1.46 3.03 8.24
C ARG A 371 -2.32 2.48 9.38
N THR A 372 -2.42 1.15 9.47
CA THR A 372 -3.00 0.46 10.63
C THR A 372 -2.09 0.60 11.85
N LYS A 373 -2.67 0.92 13.00
CA LYS A 373 -1.96 1.05 14.26
C LYS A 373 -2.53 0.05 15.27
N PRO A 374 -1.73 -0.91 15.76
CA PRO A 374 -2.14 -1.78 16.86
C PRO A 374 -2.48 -0.96 18.10
N SER A 375 -3.52 -1.34 18.81
CA SER A 375 -3.89 -0.72 20.08
C SER A 375 -2.81 -0.94 21.15
N LYS A 376 -2.09 -2.06 21.07
CA LYS A 376 -0.93 -2.40 21.89
C LYS A 376 0.16 -3.02 21.01
N THR A 377 1.40 -2.61 21.23
CA THR A 377 2.57 -3.11 20.51
C THR A 377 3.01 -4.48 21.04
N PHE A 378 3.46 -5.38 20.18
CA PHE A 378 3.95 -6.70 20.55
C PHE A 378 5.26 -6.60 21.35
N LEU A 379 5.37 -7.37 22.41
CA LEU A 379 6.53 -7.51 23.30
C LEU A 379 7.10 -6.24 23.95
N LEU A 380 6.64 -5.05 23.61
CA LEU A 380 7.12 -3.86 24.31
C LEU A 380 6.47 -3.81 25.70
N ALA A 381 7.29 -3.92 26.75
CA ALA A 381 6.87 -3.66 28.10
C ALA A 381 6.60 -2.15 28.21
N HIS A 382 5.34 -1.76 28.10
CA HIS A 382 4.91 -0.47 28.62
C HIS A 382 4.98 -0.54 30.15
N GLY A 383 5.15 0.57 30.82
CA GLY A 383 5.42 0.64 32.27
C GLY A 383 4.43 -0.05 33.21
N ASP A 384 3.38 -0.68 32.68
CA ASP A 384 2.40 -1.54 33.37
C ASP A 384 2.78 -3.03 33.39
N GLY A 385 3.93 -3.40 32.81
CA GLY A 385 4.44 -4.78 32.80
C GLY A 385 3.62 -5.78 31.97
N CYS A 386 2.61 -5.33 31.22
CA CYS A 386 1.79 -6.21 30.38
C CYS A 386 2.41 -6.41 29.01
N SER A 387 2.77 -7.64 28.66
CA SER A 387 3.11 -8.02 27.28
C SER A 387 1.84 -8.10 26.44
N SER A 388 1.88 -7.55 25.21
CA SER A 388 0.82 -7.62 24.21
C SER A 388 1.21 -8.55 23.05
N TRP A 389 0.21 -9.10 22.39
CA TRP A 389 0.37 -9.90 21.16
C TRP A 389 0.27 -9.07 19.88
N GLY A 390 0.24 -7.72 19.99
CA GLY A 390 -0.02 -6.84 18.84
C GLY A 390 -1.44 -6.98 18.30
N ALA A 391 -1.63 -6.64 17.02
CA ALA A 391 -2.94 -6.78 16.37
C ALA A 391 -2.94 -7.94 15.36
N TRP A 392 -4.10 -8.61 15.25
CA TRP A 392 -4.32 -9.73 14.35
C TRP A 392 -5.50 -9.45 13.42
N GLU A 393 -5.27 -9.61 12.12
CA GLU A 393 -6.26 -9.39 11.06
C GLU A 393 -6.39 -10.66 10.24
N ALA A 394 -7.59 -11.26 10.19
CA ALA A 394 -7.93 -12.32 9.24
C ALA A 394 -8.41 -11.69 7.93
N LYS A 395 -8.11 -12.31 6.79
CA LYS A 395 -8.40 -11.76 5.45
C LYS A 395 -8.76 -12.83 4.43
N ALA A 396 -9.59 -12.47 3.47
CA ALA A 396 -9.91 -13.30 2.31
C ALA A 396 -10.16 -12.41 1.09
N ARG A 397 -9.73 -12.85 -0.10
CA ARG A 397 -9.91 -12.16 -1.37
C ARG A 397 -10.23 -13.15 -2.48
N TRP A 398 -11.16 -12.79 -3.33
CA TRP A 398 -11.31 -13.33 -4.67
C TRP A 398 -10.93 -12.25 -5.68
N SER A 399 -10.21 -12.63 -6.73
CA SER A 399 -9.89 -11.75 -7.85
C SER A 399 -9.91 -12.49 -9.18
N ASN A 400 -10.22 -11.76 -10.25
CA ASN A 400 -10.48 -12.30 -11.58
C ASN A 400 -9.85 -11.41 -12.65
N LEU A 401 -9.39 -12.05 -13.74
CA LEU A 401 -9.00 -11.41 -14.98
C LEU A 401 -9.58 -12.21 -16.16
N ASN A 402 -10.36 -11.53 -16.99
CA ASN A 402 -11.04 -12.11 -18.14
C ASN A 402 -10.49 -11.52 -19.45
N LEU A 403 -9.88 -12.39 -20.28
CA LEU A 403 -9.32 -12.07 -21.59
C LEU A 403 -10.00 -12.87 -22.72
N HIS A 404 -11.27 -13.23 -22.55
CA HIS A 404 -12.00 -14.07 -23.53
C HIS A 404 -12.08 -13.42 -24.92
N ASP A 405 -12.30 -12.11 -25.02
CA ASP A 405 -12.37 -11.41 -26.30
C ASP A 405 -11.03 -11.43 -27.07
N LEU A 406 -9.94 -11.74 -26.36
CA LEU A 406 -8.62 -11.96 -26.94
C LEU A 406 -8.30 -13.45 -27.16
N ASN A 407 -9.26 -14.34 -26.91
CA ASN A 407 -9.09 -15.81 -26.94
C ASN A 407 -7.98 -16.31 -25.99
N ARG A 408 -7.81 -15.66 -24.83
CA ARG A 408 -6.78 -15.96 -23.84
C ARG A 408 -7.32 -16.48 -22.51
N GLY A 409 -8.64 -16.77 -22.50
CA GLY A 409 -9.30 -17.39 -21.35
C GLY A 409 -9.48 -16.46 -20.15
N GLU A 410 -9.53 -17.07 -19.00
CA GLU A 410 -9.85 -16.44 -17.74
C GLU A 410 -8.93 -16.98 -16.62
N TYR A 411 -8.58 -16.12 -15.70
CA TYR A 411 -7.80 -16.42 -14.51
C TYR A 411 -8.54 -15.94 -13.26
N ASN A 412 -8.73 -16.85 -12.31
CA ASN A 412 -9.31 -16.59 -11.00
C ASN A 412 -8.31 -16.93 -9.91
N ASP A 413 -8.38 -16.22 -8.80
CA ASP A 413 -7.52 -16.43 -7.65
C ASP A 413 -8.34 -16.27 -6.36
N LEU A 414 -8.22 -17.24 -5.46
CA LEU A 414 -8.74 -17.16 -4.10
C LEU A 414 -7.57 -17.06 -3.15
N THR A 415 -7.48 -15.99 -2.38
CA THR A 415 -6.46 -15.80 -1.34
C THR A 415 -7.11 -15.73 0.02
N ALA A 416 -6.58 -16.44 1.01
CA ALA A 416 -6.97 -16.34 2.41
C ALA A 416 -5.73 -16.28 3.30
N GLY A 417 -5.80 -15.57 4.42
CA GLY A 417 -4.62 -15.42 5.25
C GLY A 417 -4.81 -14.61 6.51
N MET A 418 -3.70 -14.25 7.13
CA MET A 418 -3.66 -13.46 8.34
C MET A 418 -2.51 -12.47 8.32
N ASN A 419 -2.73 -11.30 8.92
CA ASN A 419 -1.69 -10.32 9.22
C ASN A 419 -1.51 -10.23 10.73
N TRP A 420 -0.26 -10.20 11.16
CA TRP A 420 0.13 -10.00 12.55
C TRP A 420 0.95 -8.71 12.65
N TYR A 421 0.35 -7.66 13.17
CA TYR A 421 0.97 -6.36 13.37
C TYR A 421 1.68 -6.33 14.73
N TRP A 422 3.01 -6.25 14.72
CA TRP A 422 3.81 -6.09 15.92
C TRP A 422 3.78 -4.64 16.40
N SER A 423 3.84 -3.71 15.47
CA SER A 423 3.75 -2.28 15.68
C SER A 423 3.04 -1.62 14.50
N ASP A 424 2.93 -0.30 14.51
CA ASP A 424 2.48 0.46 13.34
C ASP A 424 3.47 0.40 12.15
N ARG A 425 4.69 -0.12 12.38
CA ARG A 425 5.78 -0.16 11.39
C ARG A 425 6.28 -1.55 11.06
N THR A 426 5.82 -2.57 11.77
CA THR A 426 6.29 -3.95 11.60
C THR A 426 5.13 -4.91 11.60
N ARG A 427 5.04 -5.76 10.58
CA ARG A 427 4.03 -6.82 10.50
C ARG A 427 4.59 -8.07 9.84
N VAL A 428 3.97 -9.20 10.15
CA VAL A 428 4.15 -10.48 9.46
C VAL A 428 2.85 -10.81 8.75
N MET A 429 2.93 -11.22 7.51
CA MET A 429 1.77 -11.57 6.69
C MET A 429 1.88 -13.01 6.26
N PHE A 430 0.73 -13.72 6.25
CA PHE A 430 0.60 -15.09 5.79
C PHE A 430 -0.55 -15.15 4.80
N ASP A 431 -0.31 -15.69 3.59
CA ASP A 431 -1.29 -15.86 2.54
C ASP A 431 -1.23 -17.30 2.01
N TRP A 432 -2.38 -17.96 1.94
CA TRP A 432 -2.63 -19.09 1.08
C TRP A 432 -3.29 -18.58 -0.20
N ILE A 433 -2.72 -18.94 -1.35
CA ILE A 433 -3.12 -18.45 -2.66
C ILE A 433 -3.50 -19.65 -3.52
N HIS A 434 -4.71 -19.63 -4.10
CA HIS A 434 -5.24 -20.70 -4.92
C HIS A 434 -5.62 -20.19 -6.33
N PRO A 435 -4.65 -20.15 -7.27
CA PRO A 435 -4.89 -19.76 -8.64
C PRO A 435 -5.63 -20.86 -9.43
N VAL A 436 -6.60 -20.44 -10.24
CA VAL A 436 -7.40 -21.29 -11.13
C VAL A 436 -7.43 -20.68 -12.53
N THR A 437 -6.98 -21.40 -13.54
CA THR A 437 -6.99 -20.95 -14.93
C THR A 437 -7.95 -21.73 -15.80
N SER A 438 -8.50 -21.10 -16.83
CA SER A 438 -9.33 -21.75 -17.83
C SER A 438 -8.51 -22.33 -18.99
N SER A 439 -9.15 -23.11 -19.87
CA SER A 439 -8.52 -23.79 -21.00
C SER A 439 -7.86 -22.85 -22.03
N GLY A 440 -8.24 -21.58 -22.08
CA GLY A 440 -7.69 -20.59 -23.02
C GLY A 440 -6.40 -19.93 -22.57
N THR A 441 -5.93 -20.19 -21.35
CA THR A 441 -4.70 -19.59 -20.80
C THR A 441 -3.44 -20.31 -21.27
N LEU A 442 -2.25 -19.79 -20.91
CA LEU A 442 -0.95 -20.31 -21.36
C LEU A 442 -0.74 -21.78 -21.05
N PHE A 443 -1.21 -22.26 -19.90
CA PHE A 443 -1.01 -23.63 -19.42
C PHE A 443 -2.31 -24.45 -19.43
N GLY A 444 -3.36 -23.94 -20.07
CA GLY A 444 -4.69 -24.55 -20.07
C GLY A 444 -5.39 -24.47 -18.73
N LYS A 445 -6.32 -25.39 -18.48
CA LYS A 445 -7.04 -25.45 -17.20
C LYS A 445 -6.14 -26.05 -16.14
N THR A 446 -5.74 -25.23 -15.14
CA THR A 446 -4.88 -25.64 -14.03
C THR A 446 -5.36 -25.07 -12.70
N THR A 447 -4.96 -25.71 -11.64
CA THR A 447 -5.07 -25.22 -10.26
C THR A 447 -3.73 -25.45 -9.56
N SER A 448 -3.41 -24.60 -8.60
CA SER A 448 -2.20 -24.77 -7.77
C SER A 448 -2.49 -24.23 -6.37
N ASP A 449 -1.62 -24.55 -5.41
CA ASP A 449 -1.68 -24.02 -4.06
C ASP A 449 -0.31 -23.46 -3.67
N LEU A 450 -0.30 -22.21 -3.21
CA LEU A 450 0.89 -21.52 -2.73
C LEU A 450 0.70 -21.10 -1.29
N LEU A 451 1.77 -21.19 -0.51
CA LEU A 451 1.87 -20.60 0.83
C LEU A 451 2.92 -19.49 0.79
N ALA A 452 2.51 -18.32 1.16
CA ALA A 452 3.34 -17.13 1.15
C ALA A 452 3.46 -16.52 2.54
N MET A 453 4.66 -16.07 2.89
CA MET A 453 4.92 -15.34 4.13
C MET A 453 5.77 -14.11 3.82
N ARG A 454 5.39 -12.96 4.38
CA ARG A 454 6.14 -11.71 4.29
C ARG A 454 6.46 -11.16 5.66
N PHE A 455 7.70 -10.79 5.87
CA PHE A 455 8.10 -9.87 6.94
C PHE A 455 8.20 -8.46 6.35
N ASP A 456 7.47 -7.51 6.92
CA ASP A 456 7.36 -6.13 6.46
C ASP A 456 7.75 -5.18 7.59
N PHE A 457 8.79 -4.39 7.35
CA PHE A 457 9.31 -3.41 8.29
C PHE A 457 9.58 -2.07 7.59
N ASN A 458 9.12 -0.98 8.18
CA ASN A 458 9.39 0.37 7.70
C ASN A 458 9.69 1.31 8.88
N TRP A 459 10.47 2.36 8.66
CA TRP A 459 10.86 3.33 9.69
C TRP A 459 10.72 4.78 9.25
#